data_8d96bfce3081112a84838916fe48c069
#
_entry.id   8d96bfce3081112a84838916fe48c069
#
_cell.length_a   1.000
_cell.length_b   1.000
_cell.length_c   1.000
_cell.angle_alpha   90.00
_cell.angle_beta   90.00
_cell.angle_gamma   90.00
#
_symmetry.space_group_name_H-M   'P 1'
#
loop_
_entity.id
_entity.type
_entity.pdbx_description
1 polymer ?
#
loop_
_entity_poly.entity_id
_entity_poly.type
_entity_poly.pdbx_seq_one_letter_code
_entity_poly.pdbx_strand_id
1 'polypeptide(L)'
;MKEAIEKTLQENMISNCKVFIYEGLVAEYTNENNVGYMIRGLRNNMDYNYEENIAEVNKLINSELEYVYFRAENVAVSSSMVKELNGFGKDVSKFVPTPVLDVMNL
;
A
#
# COMPACT_ATOMS: atom_id res chain seq x y z
N MET A 1 8.54 4.95 8.83
CA MET A 1 8.19 4.13 7.65
C MET A 1 8.27 4.87 6.32
N LYS A 2 7.89 6.13 6.28
CA LYS A 2 7.98 6.95 5.06
C LYS A 2 9.39 6.94 4.47
N GLU A 3 10.40 7.20 5.30
CA GLU A 3 11.80 7.21 4.87
C GLU A 3 12.27 5.85 4.38
N ALA A 4 11.78 4.76 4.98
CA ALA A 4 12.10 3.41 4.55
C ALA A 4 11.55 3.12 3.14
N ILE A 5 10.35 3.60 2.84
CA ILE A 5 9.75 3.47 1.51
C ILE A 5 10.52 4.30 0.49
N GLU A 6 10.86 5.54 0.83
CA GLU A 6 11.66 6.41 -0.05
C GLU A 6 13.02 5.78 -0.37
N LYS A 7 13.68 5.20 0.64
CA LYS A 7 14.97 4.53 0.46
C LYS A 7 14.84 3.28 -0.40
N THR A 8 13.78 2.51 -0.22
CA THR A 8 13.50 1.34 -1.06
C THR A 8 13.33 1.74 -2.53
N LEU A 9 12.62 2.82 -2.80
CA LEU A 9 12.45 3.34 -4.16
C LEU A 9 13.78 3.76 -4.76
N GLN A 10 14.62 4.45 -3.99
CA GLN A 10 15.97 4.85 -4.44
C GLN A 10 16.84 3.65 -4.78
N GLU A 11 16.84 2.63 -3.92
CA GLU A 11 17.64 1.42 -4.13
C GLU A 11 17.21 0.64 -5.38
N ASN A 12 15.96 0.79 -5.79
CA ASN A 12 15.41 0.17 -7.00
C ASN A 12 15.38 1.13 -8.19
N MET A 13 16.04 2.29 -8.07
CA MET A 13 16.13 3.29 -9.14
C MET A 13 14.77 3.75 -9.66
N ILE A 14 13.79 3.85 -8.77
CA ILE A 14 12.45 4.34 -9.09
C ILE A 14 12.38 5.82 -8.71
N SER A 15 12.28 6.69 -9.72
CA SER A 15 12.31 8.14 -9.51
C SER A 15 10.99 8.85 -9.81
N ASN A 16 9.99 8.12 -10.31
CA ASN A 16 8.69 8.67 -10.70
C ASN A 16 7.60 8.49 -9.62
N CYS A 17 8.00 8.24 -8.39
CA CYS A 17 7.10 8.07 -7.25
C CYS A 17 7.41 9.07 -6.16
N LYS A 18 6.37 9.51 -5.48
CA LYS A 18 6.46 10.41 -4.34
C LYS A 18 5.80 9.75 -3.14
N VAL A 19 6.45 9.79 -1.99
CA VAL A 19 5.93 9.22 -0.74
C VAL A 19 5.58 10.36 0.20
N PHE A 20 4.36 10.36 0.71
CA PHE A 20 3.93 11.34 1.71
C PHE A 20 2.88 10.72 2.64
N ILE A 21 2.76 11.31 3.82
CA ILE A 21 1.76 10.93 4.80
C ILE A 21 0.55 11.83 4.61
N TYR A 22 -0.64 11.22 4.50
CA TYR A 22 -1.87 11.96 4.33
C TYR A 22 -2.90 11.53 5.37
N GLU A 23 -3.48 12.49 6.07
CA GLU A 23 -4.41 12.25 7.17
C GLU A 23 -5.86 12.59 6.84
N GLY A 24 -6.14 13.08 5.64
CA GLY A 24 -7.49 13.42 5.19
C GLY A 24 -8.15 12.27 4.45
N LEU A 25 -9.28 12.57 3.81
CA LEU A 25 -9.96 11.62 2.93
C LEU A 25 -9.19 11.53 1.61
N VAL A 26 -8.73 10.32 1.27
CA VAL A 26 -7.93 10.09 0.07
C VAL A 26 -8.70 10.50 -1.19
N ALA A 27 -10.01 10.25 -1.24
CA ALA A 27 -10.83 10.66 -2.38
C ALA A 27 -10.84 12.17 -2.59
N GLU A 28 -10.83 12.96 -1.52
CA GLU A 28 -10.71 14.43 -1.62
C GLU A 28 -9.35 14.84 -2.18
N TYR A 29 -8.28 14.20 -1.70
CA TYR A 29 -6.94 14.44 -2.23
C TYR A 29 -6.88 14.17 -3.73
N THR A 30 -7.44 13.04 -4.17
CA THR A 30 -7.45 12.69 -5.60
C THR A 30 -8.22 13.70 -6.44
N ASN A 31 -9.32 14.22 -5.92
CA ASN A 31 -10.12 15.22 -6.60
C ASN A 31 -9.37 16.56 -6.71
N GLU A 32 -8.77 17.02 -5.62
CA GLU A 32 -8.04 18.29 -5.56
C GLU A 32 -6.76 18.28 -6.42
N ASN A 33 -6.14 17.13 -6.58
CA ASN A 33 -4.85 16.98 -7.28
C ASN A 33 -4.97 16.31 -8.64
N ASN A 34 -6.17 16.15 -9.16
CA ASN A 34 -6.43 15.56 -10.47
C ASN A 34 -5.81 14.16 -10.63
N VAL A 35 -5.88 13.35 -9.58
CA VAL A 35 -5.43 11.96 -9.62
C VAL A 35 -6.53 11.12 -10.28
N GLY A 36 -6.19 10.44 -11.38
CA GLY A 36 -7.17 9.68 -12.14
C GLY A 36 -7.35 8.25 -11.69
N TYR A 37 -6.34 7.65 -11.06
CA TYR A 37 -6.33 6.22 -10.77
C TYR A 37 -5.89 5.94 -9.35
N MET A 38 -6.56 4.96 -8.74
CA MET A 38 -6.19 4.37 -7.46
C MET A 38 -5.79 2.91 -7.71
N ILE A 39 -4.57 2.54 -7.33
CA ILE A 39 -4.07 1.18 -7.54
C ILE A 39 -4.08 0.44 -6.21
N ARG A 40 -4.70 -0.74 -6.19
CA ARG A 40 -4.82 -1.57 -4.99
C ARG A 40 -4.43 -3.01 -5.29
N GLY A 41 -3.79 -3.66 -4.31
CA GLY A 41 -3.48 -5.08 -4.38
C GLY A 41 -4.57 -5.90 -3.70
N LEU A 42 -4.96 -7.02 -4.30
CA LEU A 42 -6.00 -7.91 -3.75
C LEU A 42 -5.43 -9.31 -3.54
N ARG A 43 -5.75 -9.91 -2.40
CA ARG A 43 -5.34 -11.28 -2.05
C ARG A 43 -6.45 -12.30 -2.21
N ASN A 44 -7.72 -11.90 -2.01
CA ASN A 44 -8.87 -12.80 -1.99
C ASN A 44 -10.16 -12.04 -2.23
N ASN A 45 -11.28 -12.76 -2.24
CA ASN A 45 -12.61 -12.18 -2.47
C ASN A 45 -13.03 -11.20 -1.37
N MET A 46 -12.62 -11.42 -0.14
CA MET A 46 -12.93 -10.51 0.96
C MET A 46 -12.25 -9.15 0.75
N ASP A 47 -10.98 -9.15 0.33
CA ASP A 47 -10.27 -7.92 -0.01
C ASP A 47 -10.98 -7.18 -1.15
N TYR A 48 -11.41 -7.92 -2.18
CA TYR A 48 -12.11 -7.34 -3.32
C TYR A 48 -13.43 -6.68 -2.89
N ASN A 49 -14.24 -7.36 -2.10
CA ASN A 49 -15.53 -6.81 -1.64
C ASN A 49 -15.33 -5.57 -0.80
N TYR A 50 -14.35 -5.58 0.10
CA TYR A 50 -14.01 -4.43 0.93
C TYR A 50 -13.57 -3.23 0.09
N GLU A 51 -12.67 -3.46 -0.85
CA GLU A 51 -12.14 -2.40 -1.72
C GLU A 51 -13.22 -1.85 -2.66
N GLU A 52 -14.11 -2.69 -3.19
CA GLU A 52 -15.23 -2.25 -4.03
C GLU A 52 -16.20 -1.35 -3.28
N ASN A 53 -16.51 -1.68 -2.03
CA ASN A 53 -17.37 -0.84 -1.21
C ASN A 53 -16.74 0.54 -0.98
N ILE A 54 -15.44 0.58 -0.70
CA ILE A 54 -14.71 1.85 -0.55
C ILE A 54 -14.68 2.62 -1.87
N ALA A 55 -14.44 1.92 -2.99
CA ALA A 55 -14.40 2.54 -4.31
C ALA A 55 -15.74 3.21 -4.66
N GLU A 56 -16.86 2.56 -4.37
CA GLU A 56 -18.19 3.13 -4.60
C GLU A 56 -18.41 4.42 -3.78
N VAL A 57 -17.99 4.39 -2.51
CA VAL A 57 -18.07 5.58 -1.65
C VAL A 57 -17.17 6.69 -2.16
N ASN A 58 -15.95 6.36 -2.56
CA ASN A 58 -14.99 7.34 -3.06
C ASN A 58 -15.45 7.99 -4.37
N LYS A 59 -16.19 7.27 -5.21
CA LYS A 59 -16.76 7.82 -6.44
C LYS A 59 -17.84 8.86 -6.19
N LEU A 60 -18.46 8.88 -5.02
CA LEU A 60 -19.37 9.95 -4.63
C LEU A 60 -18.63 11.29 -4.41
N ILE A 61 -17.36 11.21 -4.02
CA ILE A 61 -16.51 12.39 -3.78
C ILE A 61 -15.76 12.78 -5.04
N ASN A 62 -15.23 11.79 -5.76
CA ASN A 62 -14.52 11.98 -7.04
C ASN A 62 -15.05 11.00 -8.07
N SER A 63 -16.02 11.43 -8.89
CA SER A 63 -16.68 10.57 -9.87
C SER A 63 -15.79 10.10 -11.00
N GLU A 64 -14.67 10.76 -11.24
CA GLU A 64 -13.73 10.42 -12.30
C GLU A 64 -12.61 9.49 -11.85
N LEU A 65 -12.57 9.16 -10.55
CA LEU A 65 -11.56 8.26 -10.00
C LEU A 65 -11.82 6.82 -10.44
N GLU A 66 -10.84 6.20 -11.08
CA GLU A 66 -10.89 4.80 -11.47
C GLU A 66 -10.00 3.95 -10.56
N TYR A 67 -10.44 2.73 -10.28
CA TYR A 67 -9.70 1.78 -9.48
C TYR A 67 -9.11 0.69 -10.35
N VAL A 68 -7.81 0.39 -10.13
CA VAL A 68 -7.10 -0.68 -10.80
C VAL A 68 -6.65 -1.68 -9.74
N TYR A 69 -7.03 -2.94 -9.91
CA TYR A 69 -6.71 -4.00 -8.96
C TYR A 69 -5.65 -4.94 -9.53
N PHE A 70 -4.63 -5.20 -8.73
CA PHE A 70 -3.62 -6.21 -9.04
C PHE A 70 -3.78 -7.39 -8.10
N ARG A 71 -3.73 -8.58 -8.64
CA ARG A 71 -3.78 -9.79 -7.85
C ARG A 71 -2.42 -10.03 -7.20
N ALA A 72 -2.40 -10.28 -5.89
CA ALA A 72 -1.19 -10.63 -5.18
C ALA A 72 -0.70 -12.02 -5.58
N GLU A 73 0.60 -12.16 -5.81
CA GLU A 73 1.21 -13.46 -6.14
C GLU A 73 1.25 -14.39 -4.94
N ASN A 74 1.52 -13.84 -3.76
CA ASN A 74 1.62 -14.60 -2.52
C ASN A 74 0.54 -14.16 -1.54
N VAL A 75 -0.59 -14.85 -1.57
CA VAL A 75 -1.78 -14.49 -0.79
C VAL A 75 -1.62 -14.66 0.72
N ALA A 76 -0.62 -15.45 1.16
CA ALA A 76 -0.35 -15.64 2.59
C ALA A 76 0.41 -14.47 3.23
N VAL A 77 1.07 -13.65 2.43
CA VAL A 77 1.85 -12.52 2.94
C VAL A 77 0.94 -11.33 3.25
N SER A 78 1.03 -10.84 4.48
CA SER A 78 0.35 -9.62 4.92
C SER A 78 1.21 -8.90 5.92
N SER A 79 0.94 -7.61 6.15
CA SER A 79 1.68 -6.83 7.15
C SER A 79 1.50 -7.42 8.56
N SER A 80 0.31 -7.91 8.87
CA SER A 80 0.03 -8.56 10.16
C SER A 80 0.87 -9.81 10.35
N MET A 81 0.96 -10.66 9.35
CA MET A 81 1.77 -11.88 9.39
C MET A 81 3.25 -11.54 9.58
N VAL A 82 3.77 -10.56 8.84
CA VAL A 82 5.17 -10.15 8.95
C VAL A 82 5.47 -9.62 10.35
N LYS A 83 4.61 -8.77 10.90
CA LYS A 83 4.77 -8.24 12.26
C LYS A 83 4.76 -9.33 13.30
N GLU A 84 3.86 -10.30 13.18
CA GLU A 84 3.75 -11.42 14.10
C GLU A 84 5.01 -12.28 14.07
N LEU A 85 5.45 -12.69 12.90
CA LEU A 85 6.67 -13.49 12.76
C LEU A 85 7.90 -12.76 13.29
N ASN A 86 8.02 -11.48 12.99
CA ASN A 86 9.14 -10.67 13.49
C ASN A 86 9.11 -10.58 15.03
N GLY A 87 7.93 -10.46 15.61
CA GLY A 87 7.75 -10.43 17.07
C GLY A 87 8.19 -11.72 17.76
N PHE A 88 8.09 -12.85 17.07
CA PHE A 88 8.57 -14.16 17.54
C PHE A 88 10.02 -14.45 17.17
N GLY A 89 10.75 -13.45 16.68
CA GLY A 89 12.16 -13.61 16.32
C GLY A 89 12.43 -14.37 15.03
N LYS A 90 11.40 -14.53 14.18
CA LYS A 90 11.56 -15.20 12.89
C LYS A 90 12.12 -14.25 11.85
N ASP A 91 12.88 -14.81 10.90
CA ASP A 91 13.43 -14.04 9.79
C ASP A 91 12.32 -13.69 8.79
N VAL A 92 12.12 -12.39 8.57
CA VAL A 92 11.12 -11.88 7.63
C VAL A 92 11.75 -11.18 6.43
N SER A 93 13.05 -11.33 6.23
CA SER A 93 13.79 -10.65 5.16
C SER A 93 13.31 -10.99 3.76
N LYS A 94 12.65 -12.15 3.59
CA LYS A 94 12.05 -12.55 2.31
C LYS A 94 10.78 -11.77 1.95
N PHE A 95 10.16 -11.12 2.92
CA PHE A 95 8.85 -10.50 2.76
C PHE A 95 8.90 -8.98 2.73
N VAL A 96 10.00 -8.38 3.16
CA VAL A 96 10.14 -6.93 3.24
C VAL A 96 11.51 -6.48 2.70
N PRO A 97 11.57 -5.28 2.12
CA PRO A 97 12.86 -4.69 1.71
C PRO A 97 13.73 -4.40 2.93
N THR A 98 15.05 -4.37 2.73
CA THR A 98 16.02 -4.11 3.80
C THR A 98 15.73 -2.81 4.57
N PRO A 99 15.43 -1.67 3.94
CA PRO A 99 15.12 -0.46 4.71
C PRO A 99 13.92 -0.60 5.64
N VAL A 100 12.91 -1.39 5.25
CA VAL A 100 11.74 -1.67 6.09
C VAL A 100 12.13 -2.58 7.24
N LEU A 101 12.93 -3.61 6.98
CA LEU A 101 13.42 -4.52 8.00
C LEU A 101 14.22 -3.78 9.08
N ASP A 102 15.07 -2.84 8.68
CA ASP A 102 15.87 -2.02 9.59
C ASP A 102 14.97 -1.19 10.54
N VAL A 103 13.89 -0.63 10.02
CA VAL A 103 12.93 0.12 10.84
C VAL A 103 12.19 -0.79 11.81
N MET A 104 11.82 -2.01 11.38
CA MET A 104 11.11 -2.97 12.22
C MET A 104 11.92 -3.46 13.40
N ASN A 105 13.25 -3.47 13.30
CA ASN A 105 14.16 -3.99 14.30
C ASN A 105 14.83 -2.91 15.16
N LEU A 106 14.30 -1.69 15.13
CA LEU A 106 14.76 -0.60 15.99
C LEU A 106 14.32 -0.73 17.45
#